data_21f8b4643862fb2a5de8fcf8ff3f866c
#
_entry.id   21f8b4643862fb2a5de8fcf8ff3f866c
#
_cell.length_a   1.000
_cell.length_b   1.000
_cell.length_c   1.000
_cell.angle_alpha   90.00
_cell.angle_beta   90.00
_cell.angle_gamma   90.00
#
_symmetry.space_group_name_H-M   'P 1'
#
loop_
_entity.id
_entity.type
_entity.pdbx_description
1 polymer ?
#
loop_
_entity_poly.entity_id
_entity_poly.type
_entity_poly.pdbx_seq_one_letter_code
_entity_poly.pdbx_strand_id
1 'polypeptide(L)'
;MKKRILILGATGTVGTAIYRQLSQEKDWEIWGTYCSSKQKDSSMLRFSVEMPDKIHSLLGQVRPDLVISSLRGNFDRQLTVHESIAGYLSANGGKIIFISTANVFDGNCKKKHYENDPTNSDSEYGRFKIQCEDLLRERLGSCAVIIRIPFVWGKNSPRIQEIRKGCEKGELEVYTDF
;
A
#
# COMPACT_ATOMS: atom_id res chain seq x y z
N MET A 1 0.51 2.00 -27.36
CA MET A 1 1.40 1.44 -26.31
C MET A 1 0.52 0.96 -25.17
N LYS A 2 0.87 -0.17 -24.53
CA LYS A 2 0.18 -0.63 -23.31
C LYS A 2 0.45 0.35 -22.18
N LYS A 3 -0.56 0.61 -21.34
CA LYS A 3 -0.39 1.38 -20.12
C LYS A 3 0.37 0.55 -19.09
N ARG A 4 1.22 1.20 -18.30
CA ARG A 4 2.10 0.56 -17.31
C ARG A 4 1.61 0.79 -15.89
N ILE A 5 1.49 -0.30 -15.15
CA ILE A 5 1.13 -0.27 -13.73
C ILE A 5 2.34 -0.69 -12.91
N LEU A 6 2.71 0.11 -11.92
CA LEU A 6 3.72 -0.23 -10.92
C LEU A 6 3.04 -0.52 -9.58
N ILE A 7 3.18 -1.75 -9.07
CA ILE A 7 2.64 -2.17 -7.79
C ILE A 7 3.76 -2.21 -6.76
N LEU A 8 3.79 -1.23 -5.86
CA LEU A 8 4.72 -1.18 -4.75
C LEU A 8 4.24 -2.10 -3.62
N GLY A 9 5.12 -2.97 -3.14
CA GLY A 9 4.77 -3.98 -2.14
C GLY A 9 4.02 -5.18 -2.70
N ALA A 10 4.27 -5.56 -3.96
CA ALA A 10 3.60 -6.64 -4.68
C ALA A 10 3.76 -8.05 -4.05
N THR A 11 4.67 -8.22 -3.10
CA THR A 11 4.85 -9.46 -2.33
C THR A 11 4.15 -9.49 -0.97
N GLY A 12 3.52 -8.37 -0.57
CA GLY A 12 2.68 -8.30 0.63
C GLY A 12 1.30 -8.95 0.42
N THR A 13 0.51 -9.10 1.49
CA THR A 13 -0.81 -9.75 1.43
C THR A 13 -1.73 -9.10 0.39
N VAL A 14 -1.89 -7.79 0.43
CA VAL A 14 -2.74 -7.03 -0.51
C VAL A 14 -2.08 -6.96 -1.88
N GLY A 15 -0.80 -6.59 -1.94
CA GLY A 15 -0.06 -6.44 -3.20
C GLY A 15 -0.02 -7.71 -4.03
N THR A 16 0.13 -8.88 -3.40
CA THR A 16 0.11 -10.17 -4.11
C THR A 16 -1.25 -10.45 -4.77
N ALA A 17 -2.34 -10.14 -4.08
CA ALA A 17 -3.67 -10.32 -4.64
C ALA A 17 -3.89 -9.40 -5.86
N ILE A 18 -3.51 -8.12 -5.73
CA ILE A 18 -3.59 -7.14 -6.81
C ILE A 18 -2.71 -7.56 -8.00
N TYR A 19 -1.43 -7.91 -7.73
CA TYR A 19 -0.49 -8.32 -8.77
C TYR A 19 -1.00 -9.53 -9.57
N ARG A 20 -1.48 -10.57 -8.87
CA ARG A 20 -2.05 -11.76 -9.51
C ARG A 20 -3.25 -11.45 -10.39
N GLN A 21 -4.16 -10.62 -9.92
CA GLN A 21 -5.36 -10.26 -10.66
C GLN A 21 -5.01 -9.46 -11.91
N LEU A 22 -4.20 -8.40 -11.75
CA LEU A 22 -3.83 -7.52 -12.87
C LEU A 22 -2.90 -8.18 -13.88
N SER A 23 -2.07 -9.16 -13.48
CA SER A 23 -1.20 -9.89 -14.41
C SER A 23 -1.98 -10.76 -15.41
N GLN A 24 -3.28 -10.96 -15.23
CA GLN A 24 -4.16 -11.64 -16.18
C GLN A 24 -4.68 -10.70 -17.28
N GLU A 25 -4.59 -9.39 -17.07
CA GLU A 25 -5.06 -8.37 -17.99
C GLU A 25 -4.07 -8.16 -19.14
N LYS A 26 -4.54 -8.30 -20.37
CA LYS A 26 -3.66 -8.22 -21.57
C LYS A 26 -3.33 -6.80 -22.00
N ASP A 27 -4.15 -5.84 -21.59
CA ASP A 27 -4.04 -4.44 -22.02
C ASP A 27 -3.04 -3.62 -21.21
N TRP A 28 -2.52 -4.20 -20.11
CA TRP A 28 -1.61 -3.55 -19.21
C TRP A 28 -0.26 -4.27 -19.17
N GLU A 29 0.79 -3.49 -18.92
CA GLU A 29 2.12 -3.97 -18.59
C GLU A 29 2.29 -3.83 -17.07
N ILE A 30 2.38 -4.95 -16.37
CA ILE A 30 2.35 -4.97 -14.89
C ILE A 30 3.77 -5.16 -14.35
N TRP A 31 4.19 -4.22 -13.53
CA TRP A 31 5.44 -4.27 -12.78
C TRP A 31 5.15 -4.36 -11.28
N GLY A 32 5.87 -5.20 -10.58
CA GLY A 32 5.75 -5.34 -9.13
C GLY A 32 7.06 -5.05 -8.41
N THR A 33 6.98 -4.75 -7.10
CA THR A 33 8.18 -4.66 -6.28
C THR A 33 8.22 -5.71 -5.18
N TYR A 34 9.44 -6.15 -4.85
CA TYR A 34 9.74 -7.02 -3.72
C TYR A 34 10.88 -6.44 -2.87
N CYS A 35 10.91 -6.77 -1.58
CA CYS A 35 11.97 -6.32 -0.66
C CYS A 35 13.05 -7.38 -0.43
N SER A 36 12.70 -8.51 0.17
CA SER A 36 13.65 -9.51 0.67
C SER A 36 13.68 -10.80 -0.14
N SER A 37 12.55 -11.29 -0.63
CA SER A 37 12.48 -12.55 -1.36
C SER A 37 12.80 -12.35 -2.84
N LYS A 38 13.90 -12.95 -3.34
CA LYS A 38 14.24 -12.88 -4.77
C LYS A 38 13.12 -13.50 -5.61
N GLN A 39 12.65 -12.74 -6.59
CA GLN A 39 11.65 -13.18 -7.55
C GLN A 39 12.32 -13.63 -8.85
N LYS A 40 11.72 -14.63 -9.51
CA LYS A 40 12.20 -15.13 -10.82
C LYS A 40 11.61 -14.36 -11.99
N ASP A 41 10.52 -13.63 -11.75
CA ASP A 41 9.81 -12.86 -12.76
C ASP A 41 10.59 -11.56 -13.06
N SER A 42 10.90 -11.31 -14.33
CA SER A 42 11.64 -10.13 -14.79
C SER A 42 10.87 -8.81 -14.61
N SER A 43 9.55 -8.88 -14.47
CA SER A 43 8.70 -7.73 -14.15
C SER A 43 8.64 -7.41 -12.66
N MET A 44 9.37 -8.17 -11.82
CA MET A 44 9.50 -7.93 -10.39
C MET A 44 10.83 -7.24 -10.09
N LEU A 45 10.77 -6.00 -9.59
CA LEU A 45 11.93 -5.16 -9.28
C LEU A 45 12.18 -5.09 -7.78
N ARG A 46 13.46 -5.05 -7.39
CA ARG A 46 13.81 -4.93 -5.97
C ARG A 46 13.66 -3.48 -5.51
N PHE A 47 12.84 -3.28 -4.49
CA PHE A 47 12.68 -1.99 -3.83
C PHE A 47 12.44 -2.16 -2.33
N SER A 48 13.07 -1.31 -1.51
CA SER A 48 12.88 -1.22 -0.07
C SER A 48 12.70 0.23 0.33
N VAL A 49 11.75 0.51 1.21
CA VAL A 49 11.56 1.84 1.82
C VAL A 49 12.79 2.30 2.61
N GLU A 50 13.66 1.37 3.02
CA GLU A 50 14.93 1.69 3.69
C GLU A 50 15.92 2.46 2.81
N MET A 51 15.67 2.49 1.51
CA MET A 51 16.43 3.26 0.52
C MET A 51 15.46 4.09 -0.34
N PRO A 52 14.83 5.14 0.23
CA PRO A 52 13.74 5.89 -0.43
C PRO A 52 14.17 6.51 -1.76
N ASP A 53 15.41 6.97 -1.88
CA ASP A 53 15.93 7.60 -3.11
C ASP A 53 15.90 6.67 -4.33
N LYS A 54 15.92 5.36 -4.13
CA LYS A 54 15.79 4.39 -5.22
C LYS A 54 14.45 4.43 -5.94
N ILE A 55 13.44 5.06 -5.36
CA ILE A 55 12.15 5.23 -6.02
C ILE A 55 12.27 6.02 -7.32
N HIS A 56 13.14 7.02 -7.39
CA HIS A 56 13.35 7.83 -8.61
C HIS A 56 13.86 6.97 -9.78
N SER A 57 14.85 6.12 -9.51
CA SER A 57 15.37 5.18 -10.52
C SER A 57 14.29 4.20 -10.98
N LEU A 58 13.49 3.68 -10.05
CA LEU A 58 12.41 2.75 -10.34
C LEU A 58 11.33 3.40 -11.22
N LEU A 59 10.90 4.61 -10.87
CA LEU A 59 9.90 5.38 -11.64
C LEU A 59 10.44 5.72 -13.05
N GLY A 60 11.71 6.11 -13.16
CA GLY A 60 12.36 6.37 -14.44
C GLY A 60 12.48 5.13 -15.34
N GLN A 61 12.74 3.95 -14.74
CA GLN A 61 12.81 2.67 -15.45
C GLN A 61 11.44 2.21 -15.95
N VAL A 62 10.43 2.21 -15.08
CA VAL A 62 9.10 1.69 -15.39
C VAL A 62 8.27 2.71 -16.17
N ARG A 63 8.39 3.99 -15.86
CA ARG A 63 7.54 5.09 -16.37
C ARG A 63 6.05 4.75 -16.26
N PRO A 64 5.54 4.53 -15.04
CA PRO A 64 4.17 4.05 -14.83
C PRO A 64 3.13 5.13 -15.15
N ASP A 65 2.02 4.71 -15.78
CA ASP A 65 0.80 5.50 -15.91
C ASP A 65 -0.06 5.41 -14.64
N LEU A 66 0.09 4.31 -13.89
CA LEU A 66 -0.59 4.07 -12.62
C LEU A 66 0.37 3.46 -11.60
N VAL A 67 0.44 4.04 -10.44
CA VAL A 67 1.11 3.46 -9.26
C VAL A 67 0.06 2.93 -8.30
N ILE A 68 0.22 1.69 -7.82
CA ILE A 68 -0.57 1.13 -6.72
C ILE A 68 0.36 0.91 -5.55
N SER A 69 0.13 1.63 -4.44
CA SER A 69 0.99 1.55 -3.26
C SER A 69 0.35 0.78 -2.13
N SER A 70 0.97 -0.36 -1.78
CA SER A 70 0.66 -1.19 -0.61
C SER A 70 1.92 -1.43 0.25
N LEU A 71 2.78 -0.42 0.34
CA LEU A 71 4.04 -0.46 1.08
C LEU A 71 3.84 -0.68 2.58
N ARG A 72 4.83 -1.32 3.19
CA ARG A 72 5.00 -1.48 4.65
C ARG A 72 6.43 -1.13 5.03
N GLY A 73 6.65 -0.82 6.30
CA GLY A 73 7.97 -0.48 6.84
C GLY A 73 7.97 0.84 7.59
N ASN A 74 9.12 1.48 7.72
CA ASN A 74 9.29 2.75 8.42
C ASN A 74 8.37 3.85 7.85
N PHE A 75 7.64 4.56 8.69
CA PHE A 75 6.61 5.52 8.29
C PHE A 75 7.20 6.76 7.62
N ASP A 76 8.24 7.34 8.19
CA ASP A 76 8.87 8.55 7.65
C ASP A 76 9.45 8.30 6.25
N ARG A 77 10.10 7.14 6.08
CA ARG A 77 10.64 6.74 4.78
C ARG A 77 9.56 6.44 3.76
N GLN A 78 8.44 5.86 4.18
CA GLN A 78 7.29 5.69 3.31
C GLN A 78 6.71 7.05 2.88
N LEU A 79 6.65 8.04 3.78
CA LEU A 79 6.18 9.39 3.46
C LEU A 79 7.07 10.01 2.38
N THR A 80 8.40 9.97 2.55
CA THR A 80 9.38 10.44 1.54
C THR A 80 9.21 9.74 0.18
N VAL A 81 8.94 8.43 0.19
CA VAL A 81 8.64 7.68 -1.05
C VAL A 81 7.38 8.21 -1.72
N HIS A 82 6.31 8.47 -0.96
CA HIS A 82 5.06 8.99 -1.53
C HIS A 82 5.19 10.44 -2.01
N GLU A 83 6.01 11.27 -1.37
CA GLU A 83 6.37 12.61 -1.86
C GLU A 83 7.04 12.53 -3.24
N SER A 84 8.01 11.64 -3.38
CA SER A 84 8.72 11.42 -4.65
C SER A 84 7.79 10.90 -5.75
N ILE A 85 6.88 9.97 -5.42
CA ILE A 85 5.88 9.47 -6.36
C ILE A 85 4.92 10.59 -6.79
N ALA A 86 4.43 11.38 -5.84
CA ALA A 86 3.53 12.49 -6.12
C ALA A 86 4.21 13.51 -7.04
N GLY A 87 5.46 13.87 -6.77
CA GLY A 87 6.26 14.76 -7.63
C GLY A 87 6.42 14.21 -9.05
N TYR A 88 6.74 12.92 -9.18
CA TYR A 88 6.88 12.27 -10.49
C TYR A 88 5.56 12.29 -11.27
N LEU A 89 4.46 11.86 -10.65
CA LEU A 89 3.15 11.78 -11.31
C LEU A 89 2.59 13.17 -11.66
N SER A 90 2.83 14.17 -10.83
CA SER A 90 2.46 15.55 -11.13
C SER A 90 3.20 16.10 -12.37
N ALA A 91 4.49 15.75 -12.52
CA ALA A 91 5.31 16.23 -13.63
C ALA A 91 5.10 15.46 -14.94
N ASN A 92 4.78 14.16 -14.88
CA ASN A 92 4.73 13.28 -16.07
C ASN A 92 3.30 12.83 -16.42
N GLY A 93 2.31 13.23 -15.64
CA GLY A 93 0.96 12.66 -15.71
C GLY A 93 0.90 11.28 -15.07
N GLY A 94 -0.32 10.78 -14.84
CA GLY A 94 -0.56 9.48 -14.24
C GLY A 94 -1.38 9.57 -12.97
N LYS A 95 -1.64 8.41 -12.36
CA LYS A 95 -2.51 8.29 -11.19
C LYS A 95 -1.85 7.42 -10.11
N ILE A 96 -2.29 7.60 -8.87
CA ILE A 96 -1.96 6.68 -7.78
C ILE A 96 -3.22 6.10 -7.17
N ILE A 97 -3.19 4.79 -6.86
CA ILE A 97 -4.10 4.14 -5.92
C ILE A 97 -3.29 3.88 -4.64
N PHE A 98 -3.66 4.56 -3.58
CA PHE A 98 -3.01 4.41 -2.28
C PHE A 98 -3.87 3.53 -1.37
N ILE A 99 -3.30 2.41 -0.93
CA ILE A 99 -3.94 1.53 0.04
C ILE A 99 -3.74 2.12 1.43
N SER A 100 -4.80 2.75 1.91
CA SER A 100 -4.92 3.31 3.25
C SER A 100 -5.59 2.33 4.21
N THR A 101 -6.08 2.79 5.33
CA THR A 101 -6.63 1.98 6.41
C THR A 101 -7.90 2.59 6.99
N ALA A 102 -8.79 1.76 7.53
CA ALA A 102 -9.92 2.22 8.34
C ALA A 102 -9.46 2.89 9.65
N ASN A 103 -8.22 2.64 10.11
CA ASN A 103 -7.65 3.26 11.32
C ASN A 103 -7.49 4.78 11.21
N VAL A 104 -7.71 5.39 10.05
CA VAL A 104 -7.79 6.86 9.95
C VAL A 104 -8.97 7.45 10.74
N PHE A 105 -9.86 6.59 11.24
CA PHE A 105 -11.04 6.96 12.04
C PHE A 105 -11.02 6.39 13.46
N ASP A 106 -9.91 5.77 13.92
CA ASP A 106 -9.85 5.06 15.20
C ASP A 106 -9.90 5.99 16.43
N GLY A 107 -9.72 7.30 16.26
CA GLY A 107 -9.96 8.30 17.32
C GLY A 107 -11.45 8.47 17.68
N ASN A 108 -12.39 7.90 16.94
CA ASN A 108 -13.82 7.86 17.28
C ASN A 108 -14.53 6.64 16.71
N CYS A 109 -14.38 5.50 17.34
CA CYS A 109 -15.02 4.24 16.93
C CYS A 109 -16.50 4.14 17.29
N LYS A 110 -17.08 5.14 17.98
CA LYS A 110 -18.48 5.09 18.47
C LYS A 110 -19.53 5.41 17.40
N LYS A 111 -19.12 5.93 16.27
CA LYS A 111 -20.03 6.29 15.16
C LYS A 111 -19.62 5.63 13.86
N LYS A 112 -20.57 5.53 12.92
CA LYS A 112 -20.27 5.18 11.53
C LYS A 112 -19.51 6.32 10.86
N HIS A 113 -18.55 5.97 10.02
CA HIS A 113 -17.77 6.92 9.22
C HIS A 113 -18.01 6.72 7.74
N TYR A 114 -17.98 7.84 7.01
CA TYR A 114 -18.08 7.89 5.56
C TYR A 114 -16.75 8.41 4.97
N GLU A 115 -16.59 8.26 3.67
CA GLU A 115 -15.34 8.60 2.97
C GLU A 115 -14.91 10.05 3.14
N ASN A 116 -15.89 10.97 3.25
CA ASN A 116 -15.67 12.42 3.36
C ASN A 116 -15.63 12.92 4.82
N ASP A 117 -15.80 12.04 5.80
CA ASP A 117 -15.71 12.44 7.20
C ASP A 117 -14.27 12.89 7.52
N PRO A 118 -14.11 13.88 8.42
CA PRO A 118 -12.80 14.26 8.93
C PRO A 118 -12.09 13.07 9.55
N THR A 119 -10.86 12.84 9.12
CA THR A 119 -10.01 11.78 9.68
C THR A 119 -9.45 12.21 11.02
N ASN A 120 -9.44 11.28 11.98
CA ASN A 120 -8.80 11.42 13.28
C ASN A 120 -8.35 10.05 13.77
N SER A 121 -7.09 9.93 14.17
CA SER A 121 -6.53 8.67 14.62
C SER A 121 -5.70 8.84 15.88
N ASP A 122 -5.93 7.95 16.86
CA ASP A 122 -5.15 7.86 18.08
C ASP A 122 -3.89 7.00 17.89
N SER A 123 -3.86 6.15 16.84
CA SER A 123 -2.71 5.32 16.53
C SER A 123 -1.66 6.05 15.69
N GLU A 124 -0.38 5.76 15.93
CA GLU A 124 0.73 6.26 15.11
C GLU A 124 0.57 5.85 13.63
N TYR A 125 0.15 4.61 13.40
CA TYR A 125 -0.10 4.09 12.07
C TYR A 125 -1.22 4.84 11.34
N GLY A 126 -2.34 5.10 12.00
CA GLY A 126 -3.44 5.85 11.42
C GLY A 126 -3.04 7.29 11.12
N ARG A 127 -2.34 7.99 12.03
CA ARG A 127 -1.81 9.34 11.78
C ARG A 127 -0.86 9.39 10.58
N PHE A 128 0.06 8.44 10.48
CA PHE A 128 0.94 8.31 9.31
C PHE A 128 0.13 8.13 8.00
N LYS A 129 -0.91 7.29 8.03
CA LYS A 129 -1.75 7.09 6.84
C LYS A 129 -2.52 8.36 6.46
N ILE A 130 -3.01 9.11 7.43
CA ILE A 130 -3.64 10.44 7.21
C ILE A 130 -2.65 11.37 6.53
N GLN A 131 -1.42 11.49 7.02
CA GLN A 131 -0.39 12.33 6.39
C GLN A 131 -0.14 11.95 4.93
N CYS A 132 -0.08 10.65 4.60
CA CYS A 132 0.06 10.21 3.22
C CYS A 132 -1.17 10.56 2.36
N GLU A 133 -2.39 10.39 2.91
CA GLU A 133 -3.62 10.75 2.19
C GLU A 133 -3.66 12.24 1.85
N ASP A 134 -3.34 13.10 2.83
CA ASP A 134 -3.35 14.55 2.68
C ASP A 134 -2.30 15.00 1.68
N LEU A 135 -1.07 14.49 1.79
CA LEU A 135 0.00 14.74 0.83
C LEU A 135 -0.43 14.40 -0.62
N LEU A 136 -1.00 13.20 -0.81
CA LEU A 136 -1.38 12.74 -2.13
C LEU A 136 -2.57 13.52 -2.70
N ARG A 137 -3.55 13.88 -1.87
CA ARG A 137 -4.67 14.73 -2.29
C ARG A 137 -4.21 16.14 -2.65
N GLU A 138 -3.34 16.74 -1.84
CA GLU A 138 -2.80 18.06 -2.08
C GLU A 138 -2.02 18.13 -3.40
N ARG A 139 -1.16 17.13 -3.65
CA ARG A 139 -0.26 17.14 -4.81
C ARG A 139 -0.89 16.67 -6.10
N LEU A 140 -1.86 15.77 -6.05
CA LEU A 140 -2.39 15.08 -7.23
C LEU A 140 -3.90 15.28 -7.44
N GLY A 141 -4.63 15.81 -6.46
CA GLY A 141 -6.07 16.04 -6.58
C GLY A 141 -6.83 14.78 -6.98
N SER A 142 -7.59 14.84 -8.06
CA SER A 142 -8.39 13.73 -8.61
C SER A 142 -7.55 12.59 -9.19
N CYS A 143 -6.23 12.76 -9.34
CA CYS A 143 -5.32 11.70 -9.74
C CYS A 143 -4.89 10.79 -8.57
N ALA A 144 -5.21 11.15 -7.33
CA ALA A 144 -5.02 10.31 -6.15
C ALA A 144 -6.32 9.61 -5.77
N VAL A 145 -6.34 8.29 -5.85
CA VAL A 145 -7.43 7.44 -5.37
C VAL A 145 -7.00 6.80 -4.05
N ILE A 146 -7.74 7.08 -2.98
CA ILE A 146 -7.48 6.53 -1.65
C ILE A 146 -8.45 5.40 -1.38
N ILE A 147 -7.92 4.21 -1.07
CA ILE A 147 -8.73 3.04 -0.70
C ILE A 147 -8.45 2.71 0.77
N ARG A 148 -9.38 3.04 1.65
CA ARG A 148 -9.32 2.72 3.08
C ARG A 148 -9.85 1.31 3.31
N ILE A 149 -8.96 0.38 3.60
CA ILE A 149 -9.32 -1.01 3.84
C ILE A 149 -9.30 -1.31 5.35
N PRO A 150 -10.21 -2.15 5.83
CA PRO A 150 -10.15 -2.68 7.18
C PRO A 150 -9.03 -3.73 7.28
N PHE A 151 -9.02 -4.47 8.37
CA PHE A 151 -8.09 -5.57 8.55
C PHE A 151 -8.27 -6.65 7.47
N VAL A 152 -7.20 -6.97 6.75
CA VAL A 152 -7.25 -7.93 5.63
C VAL A 152 -6.76 -9.31 6.08
N TRP A 153 -7.63 -10.30 5.94
CA TRP A 153 -7.34 -11.70 6.19
C TRP A 153 -6.93 -12.41 4.89
N GLY A 154 -5.72 -12.89 4.84
CA GLY A 154 -5.21 -13.69 3.72
C GLY A 154 -4.80 -15.07 4.21
N LYS A 155 -5.04 -16.13 3.41
CA LYS A 155 -4.73 -17.54 3.76
C LYS A 155 -3.33 -17.74 4.35
N ASN A 156 -2.35 -16.96 3.89
CA ASN A 156 -0.96 -17.04 4.30
C ASN A 156 -0.48 -15.72 4.96
N SER A 157 -1.39 -14.87 5.44
CA SER A 157 -1.00 -13.64 6.13
C SER A 157 -0.27 -13.97 7.44
N PRO A 158 0.67 -13.13 7.88
CA PRO A 158 1.38 -13.33 9.16
C PRO A 158 0.42 -13.58 10.32
N ARG A 159 -0.69 -12.83 10.37
CA ARG A 159 -1.69 -12.97 11.42
C ARG A 159 -2.35 -14.35 11.45
N ILE A 160 -2.70 -14.92 10.29
CA ILE A 160 -3.24 -16.29 10.22
C ILE A 160 -2.18 -17.30 10.68
N GLN A 161 -0.92 -17.07 10.36
CA GLN A 161 0.17 -17.95 10.83
C GLN A 161 0.37 -17.84 12.36
N GLU A 162 0.28 -16.65 12.93
CA GLU A 162 0.32 -16.42 14.38
C GLU A 162 -0.84 -17.14 15.08
N ILE A 163 -2.08 -16.98 14.59
CA ILE A 163 -3.26 -17.66 15.12
C ILE A 163 -3.08 -19.19 15.08
N ARG A 164 -2.63 -19.73 13.94
CA ARG A 164 -2.39 -21.19 13.83
C ARG A 164 -1.36 -21.67 14.85
N LYS A 165 -0.23 -20.96 14.97
CA LYS A 165 0.81 -21.29 15.95
C LYS A 165 0.30 -21.20 17.39
N GLY A 166 -0.50 -20.16 17.70
CA GLY A 166 -1.13 -20.03 19.01
C GLY A 166 -2.11 -21.16 19.32
N CYS A 167 -2.95 -21.55 18.35
CA CYS A 167 -3.84 -22.71 18.48
C CYS A 167 -3.06 -24.02 18.70
N GLU A 168 -1.97 -24.25 17.97
CA GLU A 168 -1.12 -25.46 18.11
C GLU A 168 -0.46 -25.53 19.50
N LYS A 169 -0.13 -24.39 20.09
CA LYS A 169 0.48 -24.30 21.43
C LYS A 169 -0.53 -24.21 22.59
N GLY A 170 -1.82 -23.98 22.29
CA GLY A 170 -2.83 -23.69 23.30
C GLY A 170 -2.68 -22.31 23.98
N GLU A 171 -1.95 -21.39 23.35
CA GLU A 171 -1.59 -20.05 23.87
C GLU A 171 -2.29 -18.91 23.11
N LEU A 172 -3.48 -19.14 22.55
CA LEU A 172 -4.18 -18.12 21.78
C LEU A 172 -5.03 -17.24 22.71
N GLU A 173 -4.63 -15.98 22.85
CA GLU A 173 -5.48 -14.95 23.46
C GLU A 173 -6.47 -14.44 22.40
N VAL A 174 -7.76 -14.47 22.71
CA VAL A 174 -8.83 -13.90 21.89
C VAL A 174 -9.56 -12.84 22.70
N TYR A 175 -9.85 -11.72 22.06
CA TYR A 175 -10.70 -10.69 22.65
C TYR A 175 -12.16 -11.10 22.45
N THR A 176 -12.94 -11.03 23.50
CA THR A 176 -14.37 -11.37 23.49
C THR A 176 -15.28 -10.14 23.33
N ASP A 177 -14.70 -8.96 23.46
CA ASP A 177 -15.44 -7.69 23.42
C ASP A 177 -15.22 -7.00 22.06
N PHE A 178 -16.25 -7.06 21.21
CA PHE A 178 -16.36 -6.30 19.97
C PHE A 178 -17.56 -5.37 20.01
#